data_73c3130a1ee631c94c58fa849ea5ec2d
#
_entry.id   73c3130a1ee631c94c58fa849ea5ec2d
#
_cell.length_a   1.000
_cell.length_b   1.000
_cell.length_c   1.000
_cell.angle_alpha   90.00
_cell.angle_beta   90.00
_cell.angle_gamma   90.00
#
_symmetry.space_group_name_H-M   'P 1'
#
loop_
_entity.id
_entity.type
_entity.pdbx_description
1 polymer ?
#
loop_
_entity_poly.entity_id
_entity_poly.type
_entity_poly.pdbx_seq_one_letter_code
_entity_poly.pdbx_strand_id
1 'polypeptide(L)'
;MSGNDIALLPVILPLLGAALALCAKAFYHGQAGKPLEYAGAFVGLFLPWLALAWLLPDVLAGEAYGAVIGSWPAALGIVYRFDGLAWLVDALGLSVAGAAWLYSLGAGPRGPAFTAIFLIQTSALAATMATMDLFNLFVCLEVLGMASYVLVVSSEKPGAYLASFSYLMVSAAAMVFFLLGLYGYYRLTGSLSYEGISTGLARLPDGGGTVAAVSLACIAAAVALRVAVMPLYGWLPDAHAMAPHAISAVLSGVLIKTPLFALSRIVLSMPGGGATGQVMGYAGGITALVAVLIALSQKDCKRLLAYHSISQIGYIVAAWGAGISASAAGNHTAGAAFGTAAFLHAFYHALFKGLLFLSVGTTSDAAGIRDVYLLRNANSALRQAGERFPFTLLSFFVGAMSITALPPFNGYASKAALSYVLKGRWEYLFLFAAGIGTMASFIKLSRIFWPAKPTTDGKVGVIEEPVPDSGPGFRITWPVIAAQAYLAVLCIATGLVAPAISAFARTLISGESSAPLPAALYNLSAWKNTALVLVGGILLFLLASTHPGKRIAAAVRNRPRGFHGLFVSFALGLAALSLWLQWQS
;
A
#
# COMPACT_ATOMS: atom_id res chain seq x y z
N MET A 1 19.64 -27.30 -6.79
CA MET A 1 19.11 -26.47 -5.70
C MET A 1 17.88 -27.18 -5.15
N SER A 2 17.76 -27.31 -3.85
CA SER A 2 16.53 -27.80 -3.23
C SER A 2 15.41 -26.75 -3.36
N GLY A 3 14.14 -27.15 -3.20
CA GLY A 3 13.02 -26.20 -3.18
C GLY A 3 13.19 -25.12 -2.11
N ASN A 4 13.81 -25.46 -0.98
CA ASN A 4 14.13 -24.51 0.08
C ASN A 4 15.15 -23.44 -0.36
N ASP A 5 16.15 -23.80 -1.19
CA ASP A 5 17.10 -22.82 -1.71
C ASP A 5 16.45 -21.86 -2.70
N ILE A 6 15.55 -22.37 -3.56
CA ILE A 6 14.82 -21.57 -4.55
C ILE A 6 13.87 -20.58 -3.86
N ALA A 7 13.26 -20.98 -2.75
CA ALA A 7 12.35 -20.15 -1.96
C ALA A 7 13.03 -18.89 -1.34
N LEU A 8 14.36 -18.90 -1.21
CA LEU A 8 15.12 -17.73 -0.75
C LEU A 8 15.51 -16.76 -1.88
N LEU A 9 15.41 -17.17 -3.14
CA LEU A 9 15.83 -16.33 -4.28
C LEU A 9 15.08 -14.99 -4.38
N PRO A 10 13.78 -14.87 -4.07
CA PRO A 10 13.09 -13.57 -4.05
C PRO A 10 13.72 -12.56 -3.08
N VAL A 11 14.40 -13.03 -2.03
CA VAL A 11 15.13 -12.19 -1.08
C VAL A 11 16.57 -11.94 -1.56
N ILE A 12 17.26 -12.97 -2.00
CA ILE A 12 18.70 -12.94 -2.31
C ILE A 12 18.99 -12.22 -3.63
N LEU A 13 18.20 -12.46 -4.68
CA LEU A 13 18.47 -11.90 -6.00
C LEU A 13 18.40 -10.35 -6.03
N PRO A 14 17.45 -9.68 -5.38
CA PRO A 14 17.49 -8.23 -5.29
C PRO A 14 18.72 -7.71 -4.53
N LEU A 15 19.20 -8.39 -3.48
CA LEU A 15 20.45 -8.01 -2.80
C LEU A 15 21.67 -8.17 -3.70
N LEU A 16 21.74 -9.26 -4.44
CA LEU A 16 22.81 -9.48 -5.43
C LEU A 16 22.76 -8.40 -6.52
N GLY A 17 21.57 -8.07 -7.00
CA GLY A 17 21.36 -6.98 -7.94
C GLY A 17 21.80 -5.61 -7.37
N ALA A 18 21.52 -5.36 -6.09
CA ALA A 18 21.98 -4.15 -5.40
C ALA A 18 23.51 -4.09 -5.31
N ALA A 19 24.16 -5.22 -5.00
CA ALA A 19 25.62 -5.32 -4.98
C ALA A 19 26.22 -5.01 -6.35
N LEU A 20 25.66 -5.57 -7.43
CA LEU A 20 26.10 -5.27 -8.82
C LEU A 20 25.95 -3.78 -9.16
N ALA A 21 24.82 -3.16 -8.76
CA ALA A 21 24.62 -1.73 -8.96
C ALA A 21 25.62 -0.88 -8.17
N LEU A 22 25.99 -1.27 -6.93
CA LEU A 22 27.03 -0.59 -6.16
C LEU A 22 28.42 -0.79 -6.76
N CYS A 23 28.74 -1.95 -7.30
CA CYS A 23 29.97 -2.18 -8.06
C CYS A 23 30.04 -1.26 -9.29
N ALA A 24 28.91 -1.06 -9.98
CA ALA A 24 28.84 -0.09 -11.07
C ALA A 24 29.22 1.33 -10.63
N LYS A 25 28.80 1.74 -9.42
CA LYS A 25 29.15 3.03 -8.84
C LYS A 25 30.63 3.12 -8.42
N ALA A 26 31.16 2.03 -7.86
CA ALA A 26 32.53 2.02 -7.30
C ALA A 26 33.62 1.97 -8.36
N PHE A 27 33.41 1.17 -9.41
CA PHE A 27 34.47 0.86 -10.38
C PHE A 27 34.32 1.59 -11.72
N TYR A 28 33.18 2.17 -12.02
CA TYR A 28 32.90 2.81 -13.30
C TYR A 28 32.38 4.22 -13.12
N HIS A 29 32.87 5.14 -13.97
CA HIS A 29 32.43 6.54 -13.99
C HIS A 29 31.53 6.81 -15.21
N GLY A 30 30.45 7.56 -15.02
CA GLY A 30 29.58 8.01 -16.11
C GLY A 30 28.85 6.87 -16.84
N GLN A 31 28.93 6.86 -18.15
CA GLN A 31 28.19 5.93 -19.02
C GLN A 31 28.68 4.48 -18.94
N ALA A 32 29.95 4.25 -18.57
CA ALA A 32 30.57 2.93 -18.54
C ALA A 32 29.95 2.00 -17.48
N GLY A 33 29.37 2.54 -16.41
CA GLY A 33 28.71 1.77 -15.36
C GLY A 33 27.28 1.33 -15.68
N LYS A 34 26.62 1.88 -16.69
CA LYS A 34 25.21 1.59 -17.02
C LYS A 34 24.91 0.12 -17.31
N PRO A 35 25.73 -0.63 -18.09
CA PRO A 35 25.44 -2.04 -18.33
C PRO A 35 25.36 -2.86 -17.05
N LEU A 36 26.26 -2.60 -16.09
CA LEU A 36 26.29 -3.31 -14.82
C LEU A 36 25.13 -2.90 -13.89
N GLU A 37 24.73 -1.62 -13.90
CA GLU A 37 23.53 -1.13 -13.22
C GLU A 37 22.26 -1.85 -13.75
N TYR A 38 22.10 -1.92 -15.07
CA TYR A 38 20.97 -2.60 -15.69
C TYR A 38 20.99 -4.11 -15.48
N ALA A 39 22.17 -4.73 -15.48
CA ALA A 39 22.33 -6.13 -15.11
C ALA A 39 21.90 -6.37 -13.65
N GLY A 40 22.28 -5.48 -12.73
CA GLY A 40 21.83 -5.51 -11.34
C GLY A 40 20.30 -5.41 -11.21
N ALA A 41 19.68 -4.47 -11.93
CA ALA A 41 18.23 -4.34 -11.97
C ALA A 41 17.54 -5.57 -12.59
N PHE A 42 18.11 -6.14 -13.64
CA PHE A 42 17.60 -7.38 -14.24
C PHE A 42 17.66 -8.55 -13.25
N VAL A 43 18.82 -8.75 -12.60
CA VAL A 43 18.99 -9.79 -11.58
C VAL A 43 17.98 -9.61 -10.44
N GLY A 44 17.78 -8.38 -9.96
CA GLY A 44 16.95 -8.11 -8.77
C GLY A 44 15.46 -8.03 -9.03
N LEU A 45 15.00 -7.69 -10.24
CA LEU A 45 13.58 -7.50 -10.55
C LEU A 45 12.98 -8.55 -11.48
N PHE A 46 13.81 -9.18 -12.35
CA PHE A 46 13.31 -10.15 -13.34
C PHE A 46 13.62 -11.60 -12.98
N LEU A 47 14.83 -11.90 -12.51
CA LEU A 47 15.15 -13.28 -12.14
C LEU A 47 14.30 -13.84 -11.00
N PRO A 48 13.85 -13.07 -9.98
CA PRO A 48 12.92 -13.59 -8.98
C PRO A 48 11.62 -14.16 -9.57
N TRP A 49 11.17 -13.68 -10.72
CA TRP A 49 9.99 -14.24 -11.41
C TRP A 49 10.17 -15.69 -11.85
N LEU A 50 11.41 -16.09 -12.19
CA LEU A 50 11.69 -17.50 -12.51
C LEU A 50 11.56 -18.38 -11.27
N ALA A 51 12.01 -17.90 -10.10
CA ALA A 51 11.81 -18.59 -8.84
C ALA A 51 10.33 -18.70 -8.48
N LEU A 52 9.56 -17.61 -8.62
CA LEU A 52 8.11 -17.63 -8.39
C LEU A 52 7.37 -18.58 -9.33
N ALA A 53 7.74 -18.60 -10.60
CA ALA A 53 7.14 -19.51 -11.59
C ALA A 53 7.44 -20.98 -11.27
N TRP A 54 8.66 -21.28 -10.80
CA TRP A 54 9.07 -22.62 -10.41
C TRP A 54 8.33 -23.10 -9.14
N LEU A 55 8.15 -22.23 -8.14
CA LEU A 55 7.50 -22.55 -6.87
C LEU A 55 5.96 -22.62 -6.97
N LEU A 56 5.37 -22.04 -8.02
CA LEU A 56 3.92 -21.90 -8.13
C LEU A 56 3.14 -23.22 -8.07
N PRO A 57 3.53 -24.31 -8.77
CA PRO A 57 2.77 -25.56 -8.72
C PRO A 57 2.65 -26.14 -7.30
N ASP A 58 3.75 -26.11 -6.55
CA ASP A 58 3.81 -26.69 -5.21
C ASP A 58 3.03 -25.82 -4.21
N VAL A 59 3.16 -24.49 -4.33
CA VAL A 59 2.41 -23.55 -3.49
C VAL A 59 0.90 -23.62 -3.77
N LEU A 60 0.49 -23.88 -5.01
CA LEU A 60 -0.91 -24.17 -5.37
C LEU A 60 -1.42 -25.50 -4.79
N ALA A 61 -0.53 -26.48 -4.61
CA ALA A 61 -0.85 -27.72 -3.93
C ALA A 61 -0.92 -27.57 -2.39
N GLY A 62 -0.67 -26.36 -1.86
CA GLY A 62 -0.68 -26.08 -0.42
C GLY A 62 0.66 -26.35 0.28
N GLU A 63 1.71 -26.67 -0.48
CA GLU A 63 3.05 -26.86 0.06
C GLU A 63 3.68 -25.52 0.47
N ALA A 64 4.56 -25.58 1.47
CA ALA A 64 5.36 -24.45 1.92
C ALA A 64 6.81 -24.87 2.08
N TYR A 65 7.71 -24.01 1.63
CA TYR A 65 9.14 -24.23 1.76
C TYR A 65 9.70 -23.50 2.99
N GLY A 66 10.48 -24.22 3.81
CA GLY A 66 11.12 -23.68 5.01
C GLY A 66 12.63 -23.67 4.88
N ALA A 67 13.27 -22.62 5.31
CA ALA A 67 14.72 -22.54 5.42
C ALA A 67 15.12 -21.93 6.76
N VAL A 68 16.13 -22.52 7.40
CA VAL A 68 16.75 -21.95 8.61
C VAL A 68 18.07 -21.31 8.20
N ILE A 69 18.18 -20.01 8.43
CA ILE A 69 19.36 -19.25 8.03
C ILE A 69 20.52 -19.52 8.99
N GLY A 70 21.72 -19.73 8.44
CA GLY A 70 22.97 -19.85 9.20
C GLY A 70 23.24 -21.22 9.79
N SER A 71 22.51 -22.28 9.37
CA SER A 71 22.70 -23.67 9.84
C SER A 71 22.54 -23.85 11.35
N TRP A 72 21.86 -22.95 12.03
CA TRP A 72 21.50 -23.07 13.44
C TRP A 72 20.29 -24.00 13.62
N PRO A 73 20.13 -24.64 14.80
CA PRO A 73 18.88 -25.33 15.13
C PRO A 73 17.68 -24.35 14.98
N ALA A 74 16.52 -24.85 14.51
CA ALA A 74 15.33 -24.00 14.27
C ALA A 74 14.87 -23.20 15.52
N ALA A 75 15.22 -23.66 16.73
CA ALA A 75 14.94 -22.93 17.97
C ALA A 75 15.79 -21.67 18.17
N LEU A 76 16.95 -21.56 17.51
CA LEU A 76 17.90 -20.46 17.63
C LEU A 76 18.12 -19.70 16.31
N GLY A 77 17.84 -20.36 15.19
CA GLY A 77 18.03 -19.82 13.85
C GLY A 77 16.84 -19.02 13.38
N ILE A 78 17.08 -18.12 12.42
CA ILE A 78 16.02 -17.38 11.75
C ILE A 78 15.31 -18.31 10.77
N VAL A 79 14.02 -18.56 11.02
CA VAL A 79 13.19 -19.39 10.14
C VAL A 79 12.52 -18.52 9.10
N TYR A 80 12.71 -18.88 7.83
CA TYR A 80 11.95 -18.38 6.70
C TYR A 80 10.96 -19.43 6.24
N ARG A 81 9.75 -18.99 5.86
CA ARG A 81 8.71 -19.83 5.27
C ARG A 81 8.15 -19.13 4.05
N PHE A 82 8.28 -19.79 2.92
CA PHE A 82 7.69 -19.35 1.66
C PHE A 82 6.45 -20.19 1.36
N ASP A 83 5.30 -19.54 1.40
CA ASP A 83 3.98 -20.12 1.15
C ASP A 83 3.18 -19.27 0.16
N GLY A 84 1.90 -19.60 -0.04
CA GLY A 84 1.05 -18.88 -0.99
C GLY A 84 0.90 -17.39 -0.70
N LEU A 85 0.86 -16.98 0.55
CA LEU A 85 0.78 -15.56 0.90
C LEU A 85 2.09 -14.83 0.56
N ALA A 86 3.24 -15.43 0.84
CA ALA A 86 4.54 -14.88 0.45
C ALA A 86 4.63 -14.77 -1.08
N TRP A 87 4.24 -15.82 -1.81
CA TRP A 87 4.21 -15.83 -3.27
C TRP A 87 3.38 -14.67 -3.83
N LEU A 88 2.16 -14.49 -3.34
CA LEU A 88 1.25 -13.42 -3.81
C LEU A 88 1.79 -12.02 -3.56
N VAL A 89 2.36 -11.79 -2.38
CA VAL A 89 2.90 -10.46 -2.02
C VAL A 89 4.19 -10.18 -2.79
N ASP A 90 5.04 -11.18 -3.00
CA ASP A 90 6.27 -11.03 -3.79
C ASP A 90 5.95 -10.78 -5.26
N ALA A 91 5.01 -11.52 -5.85
CA ALA A 91 4.55 -11.28 -7.23
C ALA A 91 3.99 -9.86 -7.39
N LEU A 92 3.19 -9.39 -6.43
CA LEU A 92 2.68 -8.02 -6.41
C LEU A 92 3.80 -7.00 -6.26
N GLY A 93 4.72 -7.25 -5.34
CA GLY A 93 5.89 -6.40 -5.06
C GLY A 93 6.75 -6.21 -6.29
N LEU A 94 7.14 -7.30 -6.94
CA LEU A 94 7.94 -7.29 -8.17
C LEU A 94 7.22 -6.62 -9.34
N SER A 95 5.89 -6.83 -9.48
CA SER A 95 5.09 -6.16 -10.52
C SER A 95 5.13 -4.63 -10.38
N VAL A 96 4.86 -4.12 -9.17
CA VAL A 96 4.84 -2.67 -8.92
C VAL A 96 6.25 -2.08 -8.91
N ALA A 97 7.22 -2.78 -8.31
CA ALA A 97 8.61 -2.34 -8.30
C ALA A 97 9.21 -2.31 -9.70
N GLY A 98 8.97 -3.33 -10.52
CA GLY A 98 9.42 -3.38 -11.93
C GLY A 98 8.86 -2.21 -12.74
N ALA A 99 7.55 -1.93 -12.62
CA ALA A 99 6.92 -0.78 -13.27
C ALA A 99 7.50 0.55 -12.77
N ALA A 100 7.71 0.70 -11.45
CA ALA A 100 8.26 1.91 -10.86
C ALA A 100 9.72 2.15 -11.26
N TRP A 101 10.53 1.12 -11.29
CA TRP A 101 11.91 1.22 -11.76
C TRP A 101 11.98 1.58 -13.26
N LEU A 102 11.18 0.92 -14.09
CA LEU A 102 11.07 1.25 -15.51
C LEU A 102 10.65 2.72 -15.71
N TYR A 103 9.66 3.19 -14.96
CA TYR A 103 9.23 4.59 -14.98
C TYR A 103 10.37 5.55 -14.63
N SER A 104 11.18 5.21 -13.62
CA SER A 104 12.29 6.07 -13.17
C SER A 104 13.37 6.27 -14.24
N LEU A 105 13.52 5.34 -15.18
CA LEU A 105 14.44 5.50 -16.32
C LEU A 105 14.03 6.66 -17.22
N GLY A 106 12.75 6.99 -17.28
CA GLY A 106 12.23 8.09 -18.10
C GLY A 106 11.92 9.36 -17.30
N ALA A 107 11.44 9.23 -16.07
CA ALA A 107 10.96 10.34 -15.26
C ALA A 107 11.23 10.09 -13.77
N GLY A 108 12.42 10.46 -13.29
CA GLY A 108 12.75 10.33 -11.88
C GLY A 108 14.22 10.17 -11.59
N PRO A 109 14.55 9.87 -10.33
CA PRO A 109 15.92 9.56 -9.94
C PRO A 109 16.44 8.34 -10.68
N ARG A 110 17.74 8.37 -11.01
CA ARG A 110 18.45 7.33 -11.76
C ARG A 110 19.82 7.13 -11.18
N GLY A 111 20.46 6.07 -11.63
CA GLY A 111 21.85 5.78 -11.35
C GLY A 111 22.03 4.66 -10.33
N PRO A 112 23.27 4.17 -10.23
CA PRO A 112 23.60 2.95 -9.50
C PRO A 112 23.21 3.00 -8.03
N ALA A 113 23.34 4.14 -7.35
CA ALA A 113 22.97 4.30 -5.95
C ALA A 113 21.45 4.21 -5.74
N PHE A 114 20.66 4.86 -6.61
CA PHE A 114 19.21 4.76 -6.57
C PHE A 114 18.76 3.32 -6.81
N THR A 115 19.28 2.68 -7.87
CA THR A 115 18.96 1.29 -8.22
C THR A 115 19.32 0.33 -7.08
N ALA A 116 20.48 0.50 -6.44
CA ALA A 116 20.89 -0.34 -5.31
C ALA A 116 19.93 -0.23 -4.12
N ILE A 117 19.60 1.00 -3.68
CA ILE A 117 18.69 1.21 -2.53
C ILE A 117 17.28 0.71 -2.87
N PHE A 118 16.84 0.89 -4.11
CA PHE A 118 15.56 0.39 -4.59
C PHE A 118 15.48 -1.14 -4.56
N LEU A 119 16.56 -1.83 -4.92
CA LEU A 119 16.64 -3.30 -4.85
C LEU A 119 16.77 -3.80 -3.41
N ILE A 120 17.47 -3.09 -2.52
CA ILE A 120 17.47 -3.39 -1.07
C ILE A 120 16.05 -3.28 -0.51
N GLN A 121 15.28 -2.26 -0.88
CA GLN A 121 13.88 -2.12 -0.50
C GLN A 121 13.04 -3.32 -0.98
N THR A 122 13.24 -3.76 -2.22
CA THR A 122 12.52 -4.90 -2.81
C THR A 122 12.86 -6.20 -2.08
N SER A 123 14.13 -6.44 -1.75
CA SER A 123 14.56 -7.58 -0.94
C SER A 123 13.95 -7.58 0.46
N ALA A 124 14.01 -6.43 1.16
CA ALA A 124 13.46 -6.30 2.51
C ALA A 124 11.95 -6.56 2.53
N LEU A 125 11.25 -6.21 1.46
CA LEU A 125 9.82 -6.48 1.29
C LEU A 125 9.57 -8.00 1.21
N ALA A 126 10.31 -8.74 0.40
CA ALA A 126 10.22 -10.19 0.30
C ALA A 126 10.59 -10.87 1.63
N ALA A 127 11.69 -10.44 2.26
CA ALA A 127 12.13 -10.95 3.55
C ALA A 127 11.07 -10.77 4.66
N THR A 128 10.36 -9.62 4.66
CA THR A 128 9.28 -9.34 5.61
C THR A 128 8.14 -10.35 5.50
N MET A 129 7.87 -10.86 4.30
CA MET A 129 6.80 -11.85 4.10
C MET A 129 7.22 -13.28 4.39
N ALA A 130 8.49 -13.58 4.18
CA ALA A 130 9.01 -14.94 4.38
C ALA A 130 9.39 -15.22 5.84
N THR A 131 9.72 -14.21 6.66
CA THR A 131 10.16 -14.42 8.04
C THR A 131 9.07 -15.00 8.94
N MET A 132 9.45 -15.97 9.78
CA MET A 132 8.63 -16.58 10.83
C MET A 132 9.19 -16.28 12.23
N ASP A 133 9.96 -15.21 12.35
CA ASP A 133 10.61 -14.77 13.58
C ASP A 133 10.33 -13.28 13.82
N LEU A 134 9.89 -12.93 15.04
CA LEU A 134 9.51 -11.54 15.39
C LEU A 134 10.69 -10.59 15.38
N PHE A 135 11.88 -11.04 15.80
CA PHE A 135 13.05 -10.17 15.82
C PHE A 135 13.55 -9.92 14.38
N ASN A 136 13.57 -10.98 13.57
CA ASN A 136 13.90 -10.80 12.17
C ASN A 136 12.86 -9.96 11.42
N LEU A 137 11.56 -10.06 11.77
CA LEU A 137 10.54 -9.16 11.25
C LEU A 137 10.84 -7.71 11.59
N PHE A 138 11.25 -7.42 12.84
CA PHE A 138 11.71 -6.09 13.23
C PHE A 138 12.85 -5.61 12.32
N VAL A 139 13.89 -6.44 12.12
CA VAL A 139 15.04 -6.08 11.27
C VAL A 139 14.61 -5.82 9.82
N CYS A 140 13.78 -6.69 9.24
CA CYS A 140 13.26 -6.52 7.88
C CYS A 140 12.46 -5.23 7.72
N LEU A 141 11.60 -4.90 8.71
CA LEU A 141 10.84 -3.66 8.70
C LEU A 141 11.73 -2.42 8.83
N GLU A 142 12.82 -2.48 9.61
CA GLU A 142 13.77 -1.39 9.71
C GLU A 142 14.57 -1.17 8.42
N VAL A 143 15.06 -2.25 7.79
CA VAL A 143 15.73 -2.16 6.48
C VAL A 143 14.80 -1.58 5.42
N LEU A 144 13.53 -2.06 5.40
CA LEU A 144 12.50 -1.56 4.51
C LEU A 144 12.23 -0.06 4.73
N GLY A 145 12.18 0.37 6.00
CA GLY A 145 12.03 1.77 6.38
C GLY A 145 13.21 2.62 5.94
N MET A 146 14.45 2.21 6.30
CA MET A 146 15.66 2.97 5.95
C MET A 146 15.81 3.18 4.45
N ALA A 147 15.63 2.13 3.65
CA ALA A 147 15.63 2.26 2.19
C ALA A 147 14.57 3.26 1.71
N SER A 148 13.36 3.22 2.31
CA SER A 148 12.26 4.13 1.95
C SER A 148 12.57 5.58 2.28
N TYR A 149 13.18 5.88 3.43
CA TYR A 149 13.54 7.26 3.80
C TYR A 149 14.52 7.87 2.80
N VAL A 150 15.55 7.12 2.43
CA VAL A 150 16.54 7.56 1.43
C VAL A 150 15.88 7.76 0.06
N LEU A 151 14.99 6.85 -0.34
CA LEU A 151 14.26 6.97 -1.61
C LEU A 151 13.29 8.16 -1.65
N VAL A 152 12.70 8.56 -0.51
CA VAL A 152 11.87 9.79 -0.44
C VAL A 152 12.74 11.02 -0.66
N VAL A 153 13.93 11.09 -0.06
CA VAL A 153 14.88 12.23 -0.24
C VAL A 153 15.42 12.31 -1.65
N SER A 154 15.48 11.20 -2.39
CA SER A 154 16.05 11.17 -3.75
C SER A 154 15.32 12.08 -4.77
N SER A 155 14.21 12.70 -4.39
CA SER A 155 13.56 13.75 -5.18
C SER A 155 14.32 15.08 -5.18
N GLU A 156 15.21 15.30 -4.19
CA GLU A 156 15.97 16.54 -3.96
C GLU A 156 15.11 17.80 -3.81
N LYS A 157 13.79 17.64 -3.62
CA LYS A 157 12.84 18.76 -3.47
C LYS A 157 13.01 19.46 -2.12
N PRO A 158 12.84 20.78 -2.06
CA PRO A 158 12.71 21.47 -0.79
C PRO A 158 11.62 20.83 0.07
N GLY A 159 11.93 20.45 1.28
CA GLY A 159 11.01 19.73 2.18
C GLY A 159 11.05 18.21 2.11
N ALA A 160 11.75 17.59 1.13
CA ALA A 160 11.89 16.13 1.09
C ALA A 160 12.65 15.58 2.30
N TYR A 161 13.68 16.30 2.76
CA TYR A 161 14.41 15.97 3.98
C TYR A 161 13.51 15.99 5.22
N LEU A 162 12.67 17.03 5.36
CA LEU A 162 11.73 17.14 6.49
C LEU A 162 10.67 16.03 6.45
N ALA A 163 10.12 15.74 5.26
CA ALA A 163 9.14 14.66 5.10
C ALA A 163 9.75 13.29 5.40
N SER A 164 10.96 13.04 4.95
CA SER A 164 11.72 11.81 5.24
C SER A 164 12.05 11.71 6.73
N PHE A 165 12.51 12.80 7.35
CA PHE A 165 12.79 12.84 8.78
C PHE A 165 11.53 12.58 9.62
N SER A 166 10.40 13.18 9.25
CA SER A 166 9.11 12.91 9.90
C SER A 166 8.70 11.44 9.78
N TYR A 167 8.91 10.84 8.61
CA TYR A 167 8.67 9.42 8.40
C TYR A 167 9.59 8.54 9.26
N LEU A 168 10.89 8.85 9.32
CA LEU A 168 11.86 8.16 10.17
C LEU A 168 11.45 8.24 11.64
N MET A 169 11.11 9.43 12.17
CA MET A 169 10.76 9.61 13.58
C MET A 169 9.51 8.80 13.98
N VAL A 170 8.48 8.81 13.14
CA VAL A 170 7.25 8.02 13.38
C VAL A 170 7.54 6.53 13.30
N SER A 171 8.37 6.10 12.35
CA SER A 171 8.77 4.71 12.23
C SER A 171 9.61 4.24 13.41
N ALA A 172 10.57 5.05 13.87
CA ALA A 172 11.36 4.74 15.06
C ALA A 172 10.48 4.59 16.32
N ALA A 173 9.50 5.49 16.51
CA ALA A 173 8.52 5.35 17.58
C ALA A 173 7.71 4.04 17.46
N ALA A 174 7.28 3.68 16.24
CA ALA A 174 6.59 2.42 16.00
C ALA A 174 7.45 1.21 16.41
N MET A 175 8.76 1.24 16.10
CA MET A 175 9.65 0.13 16.44
C MET A 175 9.92 0.00 17.94
N VAL A 176 9.87 1.07 18.71
CA VAL A 176 9.89 0.97 20.18
C VAL A 176 8.71 0.14 20.70
N PHE A 177 7.49 0.40 20.21
CA PHE A 177 6.33 -0.43 20.57
C PHE A 177 6.48 -1.87 20.11
N PHE A 178 7.00 -2.07 18.89
CA PHE A 178 7.25 -3.42 18.39
C PHE A 178 8.19 -4.20 19.30
N LEU A 179 9.31 -3.60 19.69
CA LEU A 179 10.29 -4.21 20.61
C LEU A 179 9.71 -4.47 22.01
N LEU A 180 8.87 -3.58 22.53
CA LEU A 180 8.17 -3.82 23.80
C LEU A 180 7.26 -5.04 23.73
N GLY A 181 6.48 -5.17 22.66
CA GLY A 181 5.63 -6.34 22.44
C GLY A 181 6.43 -7.63 22.26
N LEU A 182 7.51 -7.57 21.47
CA LEU A 182 8.45 -8.68 21.29
C LEU A 182 9.08 -9.11 22.63
N TYR A 183 9.54 -8.15 23.44
CA TYR A 183 10.11 -8.43 24.75
C TYR A 183 9.11 -9.13 25.68
N GLY A 184 7.85 -8.69 25.69
CA GLY A 184 6.80 -9.34 26.48
C GLY A 184 6.59 -10.80 26.08
N TYR A 185 6.54 -11.11 24.80
CA TYR A 185 6.46 -12.50 24.32
C TYR A 185 7.70 -13.31 24.66
N TYR A 186 8.90 -12.76 24.44
CA TYR A 186 10.14 -13.42 24.79
C TYR A 186 10.23 -13.75 26.28
N ARG A 187 9.83 -12.81 27.14
CA ARG A 187 9.79 -13.02 28.59
C ARG A 187 8.85 -14.15 29.02
N LEU A 188 7.72 -14.32 28.32
CA LEU A 188 6.73 -15.35 28.62
C LEU A 188 7.15 -16.75 28.12
N THR A 189 7.79 -16.81 26.95
CA THR A 189 7.97 -18.06 26.20
C THR A 189 9.42 -18.47 26.00
N GLY A 190 10.36 -17.53 26.15
CA GLY A 190 11.78 -17.73 25.82
C GLY A 190 12.06 -17.88 24.32
N SER A 191 11.08 -17.62 23.45
CA SER A 191 11.18 -17.79 21.99
C SER A 191 10.89 -16.49 21.24
N LEU A 192 11.49 -16.35 20.05
CA LEU A 192 11.25 -15.26 19.11
C LEU A 192 10.51 -15.73 17.85
N SER A 193 10.50 -17.06 17.59
CA SER A 193 9.77 -17.63 16.46
C SER A 193 8.25 -17.65 16.71
N TYR A 194 7.44 -17.46 15.68
CA TYR A 194 5.97 -17.48 15.79
C TYR A 194 5.46 -18.79 16.40
N GLU A 195 5.99 -19.92 15.96
CA GLU A 195 5.62 -21.23 16.46
C GLU A 195 6.03 -21.43 17.93
N GLY A 196 7.27 -21.03 18.28
CA GLY A 196 7.78 -21.14 19.65
C GLY A 196 7.00 -20.26 20.63
N ILE A 197 6.62 -19.05 20.21
CA ILE A 197 5.76 -18.15 21.01
C ILE A 197 4.37 -18.78 21.18
N SER A 198 3.72 -19.20 20.10
CA SER A 198 2.38 -19.81 20.16
C SER A 198 2.36 -21.06 21.05
N THR A 199 3.33 -21.96 20.87
CA THR A 199 3.47 -23.17 21.69
C THR A 199 3.80 -22.86 23.15
N GLY A 200 4.65 -21.86 23.39
CA GLY A 200 5.00 -21.40 24.73
C GLY A 200 3.78 -20.82 25.48
N LEU A 201 3.01 -19.97 24.81
CA LEU A 201 1.77 -19.40 25.39
C LEU A 201 0.72 -20.49 25.68
N ALA A 202 0.57 -21.49 24.81
CA ALA A 202 -0.37 -22.57 25.01
C ALA A 202 -0.05 -23.44 26.25
N ARG A 203 1.19 -23.43 26.74
CA ARG A 203 1.61 -24.14 27.97
C ARG A 203 1.31 -23.37 29.25
N LEU A 204 1.02 -22.05 29.14
CA LEU A 204 0.69 -21.23 30.31
C LEU A 204 -0.79 -21.40 30.68
N PRO A 205 -1.13 -21.43 31.99
CA PRO A 205 -2.51 -21.69 32.46
C PRO A 205 -3.56 -20.73 31.87
N ASP A 206 -3.16 -19.46 31.66
CA ASP A 206 -4.00 -18.36 31.17
C ASP A 206 -3.56 -17.86 29.77
N GLY A 207 -2.74 -18.64 29.05
CA GLY A 207 -2.19 -18.21 27.76
C GLY A 207 -1.29 -16.98 27.83
N GLY A 208 -0.74 -16.68 29.03
CA GLY A 208 0.10 -15.50 29.30
C GLY A 208 -0.68 -14.26 29.69
N GLY A 209 -2.01 -14.34 29.78
CA GLY A 209 -2.92 -13.32 30.34
C GLY A 209 -2.71 -11.91 29.78
N THR A 210 -2.72 -10.94 30.67
CA THR A 210 -2.56 -9.51 30.33
C THR A 210 -1.25 -9.21 29.61
N VAL A 211 -0.14 -9.88 29.96
CA VAL A 211 1.17 -9.61 29.33
C VAL A 211 1.16 -9.99 27.87
N ALA A 212 0.58 -11.15 27.50
CA ALA A 212 0.46 -11.58 26.11
C ALA A 212 -0.46 -10.62 25.31
N ALA A 213 -1.59 -10.20 25.90
CA ALA A 213 -2.51 -9.26 25.27
C ALA A 213 -1.88 -7.89 25.03
N VAL A 214 -1.15 -7.34 26.01
CA VAL A 214 -0.40 -6.07 25.89
C VAL A 214 0.71 -6.19 24.83
N SER A 215 1.41 -7.32 24.80
CA SER A 215 2.45 -7.58 23.79
C SER A 215 1.88 -7.54 22.38
N LEU A 216 0.73 -8.20 22.14
CA LEU A 216 0.05 -8.16 20.85
C LEU A 216 -0.44 -6.74 20.52
N ALA A 217 -1.01 -6.04 21.48
CA ALA A 217 -1.49 -4.67 21.31
C ALA A 217 -0.33 -3.71 20.92
N CYS A 218 0.84 -3.86 21.53
CA CYS A 218 2.04 -3.08 21.18
C CYS A 218 2.49 -3.36 19.74
N ILE A 219 2.54 -4.63 19.31
CA ILE A 219 2.90 -4.99 17.93
C ILE A 219 1.84 -4.46 16.95
N ALA A 220 0.56 -4.60 17.27
CA ALA A 220 -0.53 -4.09 16.43
C ALA A 220 -0.50 -2.55 16.31
N ALA A 221 -0.19 -1.83 17.39
CA ALA A 221 -0.01 -0.37 17.38
C ALA A 221 1.20 0.04 16.51
N ALA A 222 2.32 -0.68 16.61
CA ALA A 222 3.49 -0.46 15.76
C ALA A 222 3.15 -0.62 14.27
N VAL A 223 2.40 -1.66 13.93
CA VAL A 223 1.93 -1.89 12.55
C VAL A 223 0.95 -0.80 12.13
N ALA A 224 -0.01 -0.40 12.99
CA ALA A 224 -0.97 0.66 12.69
C ALA A 224 -0.30 2.00 12.36
N LEU A 225 0.80 2.34 13.07
CA LEU A 225 1.66 3.49 12.74
C LEU A 225 2.28 3.37 11.34
N ARG A 226 2.84 2.21 11.02
CA ARG A 226 3.51 1.99 9.72
C ARG A 226 2.54 1.93 8.54
N VAL A 227 1.31 1.46 8.74
CA VAL A 227 0.29 1.42 7.69
C VAL A 227 -0.59 2.68 7.64
N ALA A 228 -0.27 3.67 8.48
CA ALA A 228 -0.96 4.97 8.55
C ALA A 228 -2.48 4.87 8.84
N VAL A 229 -2.87 3.99 9.76
CA VAL A 229 -4.24 3.94 10.29
C VAL A 229 -4.50 5.18 11.14
N MET A 230 -5.68 5.76 11.06
CA MET A 230 -6.04 6.91 11.92
C MET A 230 -6.15 6.49 13.38
N PRO A 231 -5.63 7.33 14.28
CA PRO A 231 -5.11 8.70 14.09
C PRO A 231 -3.63 8.82 13.71
N LEU A 232 -2.94 7.73 13.41
CA LEU A 232 -1.48 7.61 13.29
C LEU A 232 -0.93 7.84 11.86
N TYR A 233 -1.65 8.59 11.03
CA TYR A 233 -1.45 8.71 9.57
C TYR A 233 -0.57 9.89 9.11
N GLY A 234 -0.24 10.83 9.99
CA GLY A 234 0.21 12.18 9.63
C GLY A 234 1.48 12.25 8.77
N TRP A 235 2.34 11.24 8.85
CA TRP A 235 3.60 11.17 8.10
C TRP A 235 3.39 10.85 6.60
N LEU A 236 2.38 10.06 6.25
CA LEU A 236 2.22 9.48 4.92
C LEU A 236 1.91 10.51 3.82
N PRO A 237 1.02 11.51 4.03
CA PRO A 237 0.74 12.52 3.02
C PRO A 237 1.96 13.36 2.64
N ASP A 238 2.83 13.67 3.60
CA ASP A 238 4.05 14.45 3.35
C ASP A 238 5.12 13.61 2.66
N ALA A 239 5.30 12.36 3.08
CA ALA A 239 6.18 11.41 2.39
C ALA A 239 5.81 11.26 0.92
N HIS A 240 4.51 11.04 0.60
CA HIS A 240 4.04 10.95 -0.78
C HIS A 240 4.18 12.25 -1.56
N ALA A 241 3.88 13.39 -0.94
CA ALA A 241 3.96 14.68 -1.60
C ALA A 241 5.39 14.99 -2.07
N MET A 242 6.40 14.60 -1.28
CA MET A 242 7.80 14.90 -1.55
C MET A 242 8.53 13.80 -2.32
N ALA A 243 8.16 12.53 -2.17
CA ALA A 243 8.81 11.40 -2.88
C ALA A 243 8.74 11.54 -4.41
N PRO A 244 9.69 10.98 -5.16
CA PRO A 244 9.54 10.76 -6.60
C PRO A 244 8.26 9.97 -6.93
N HIS A 245 7.71 10.12 -8.13
CA HIS A 245 6.46 9.44 -8.50
C HIS A 245 6.59 7.91 -8.49
N ALA A 246 7.70 7.38 -8.98
CA ALA A 246 8.05 5.96 -8.92
C ALA A 246 8.04 5.44 -7.47
N ILE A 247 8.63 6.17 -6.54
CA ILE A 247 8.69 5.79 -5.12
C ILE A 247 7.30 5.91 -4.47
N SER A 248 6.52 6.93 -4.82
CA SER A 248 5.12 7.03 -4.37
C SER A 248 4.27 5.84 -4.85
N ALA A 249 4.52 5.32 -6.06
CA ALA A 249 3.84 4.13 -6.58
C ALA A 249 4.14 2.88 -5.73
N VAL A 250 5.42 2.62 -5.40
CA VAL A 250 5.83 1.49 -4.55
C VAL A 250 5.36 1.68 -3.11
N LEU A 251 5.55 2.88 -2.54
CA LEU A 251 5.16 3.21 -1.17
C LEU A 251 3.66 2.97 -0.96
N SER A 252 2.80 3.50 -1.84
CA SER A 252 1.35 3.29 -1.78
C SER A 252 0.93 1.89 -2.22
N GLY A 253 1.60 1.36 -3.25
CA GLY A 253 1.25 0.09 -3.87
C GLY A 253 1.46 -1.10 -2.95
N VAL A 254 2.64 -1.24 -2.37
CA VAL A 254 3.04 -2.46 -1.66
C VAL A 254 3.51 -2.16 -0.24
N LEU A 255 4.38 -1.20 -0.06
CA LEU A 255 5.17 -1.01 1.14
C LEU A 255 4.32 -0.77 2.39
N ILE A 256 3.29 0.08 2.32
CA ILE A 256 2.40 0.35 3.46
C ILE A 256 1.50 -0.83 3.84
N LYS A 257 1.39 -1.88 3.01
CA LYS A 257 0.55 -3.05 3.27
C LYS A 257 1.33 -4.24 3.82
N THR A 258 2.61 -4.33 3.49
CA THR A 258 3.47 -5.45 3.90
C THR A 258 3.49 -5.68 5.41
N PRO A 259 3.60 -4.64 6.28
CA PRO A 259 3.52 -4.84 7.73
C PRO A 259 2.17 -5.41 8.19
N LEU A 260 1.06 -5.08 7.50
CA LEU A 260 -0.26 -5.61 7.82
C LEU A 260 -0.38 -7.09 7.44
N PHE A 261 0.20 -7.50 6.32
CA PHE A 261 0.27 -8.92 5.93
C PHE A 261 1.11 -9.74 6.91
N ALA A 262 2.25 -9.21 7.36
CA ALA A 262 3.07 -9.84 8.39
C ALA A 262 2.30 -9.97 9.71
N LEU A 263 1.58 -8.91 10.14
CA LEU A 263 0.74 -8.95 11.34
C LEU A 263 -0.36 -10.02 11.24
N SER A 264 -0.94 -10.24 10.06
CA SER A 264 -2.00 -11.23 9.89
C SER A 264 -1.54 -12.67 10.23
N ARG A 265 -0.26 -12.98 10.03
CA ARG A 265 0.33 -14.28 10.42
C ARG A 265 0.41 -14.44 11.95
N ILE A 266 0.57 -13.35 12.67
CA ILE A 266 0.81 -13.34 14.12
C ILE A 266 -0.51 -13.37 14.89
N VAL A 267 -1.46 -12.51 14.52
CA VAL A 267 -2.66 -12.22 15.34
C VAL A 267 -3.56 -13.44 15.54
N LEU A 268 -3.66 -14.33 14.53
CA LEU A 268 -4.53 -15.51 14.62
C LEU A 268 -3.97 -16.60 15.55
N SER A 269 -2.66 -16.61 15.78
CA SER A 269 -2.00 -17.61 16.61
C SER A 269 -1.75 -17.14 18.06
N MET A 270 -2.15 -15.90 18.41
CA MET A 270 -1.85 -15.28 19.69
C MET A 270 -3.13 -15.01 20.52
N PRO A 271 -3.06 -15.14 21.86
CA PRO A 271 -4.14 -14.69 22.75
C PRO A 271 -4.48 -13.21 22.53
N GLY A 272 -5.76 -12.85 22.66
CA GLY A 272 -6.23 -11.47 22.43
C GLY A 272 -6.44 -11.13 20.95
N GLY A 273 -6.21 -12.06 20.02
CA GLY A 273 -6.38 -11.84 18.59
C GLY A 273 -7.78 -11.35 18.21
N GLY A 274 -8.84 -11.91 18.80
CA GLY A 274 -10.23 -11.51 18.55
C GLY A 274 -10.51 -10.05 18.91
N ALA A 275 -10.05 -9.60 20.07
CA ALA A 275 -10.15 -8.22 20.53
C ALA A 275 -9.36 -7.27 19.65
N THR A 276 -8.12 -7.63 19.30
CA THR A 276 -7.30 -6.87 18.36
C THR A 276 -7.99 -6.74 17.00
N GLY A 277 -8.60 -7.82 16.49
CA GLY A 277 -9.39 -7.81 15.26
C GLY A 277 -10.57 -6.86 15.32
N GLN A 278 -11.29 -6.81 16.44
CA GLN A 278 -12.41 -5.90 16.64
C GLN A 278 -11.97 -4.43 16.61
N VAL A 279 -10.88 -4.08 17.32
CA VAL A 279 -10.30 -2.73 17.31
C VAL A 279 -9.83 -2.34 15.90
N MET A 280 -9.17 -3.26 15.19
CA MET A 280 -8.77 -3.05 13.78
C MET A 280 -9.99 -2.78 12.90
N GLY A 281 -11.08 -3.52 13.06
CA GLY A 281 -12.33 -3.31 12.35
C GLY A 281 -12.83 -1.87 12.50
N TYR A 282 -12.96 -1.40 13.76
CA TYR A 282 -13.39 -0.03 14.08
C TYR A 282 -12.42 1.02 13.52
N ALA A 283 -11.14 0.90 13.80
CA ALA A 283 -10.12 1.83 13.33
C ALA A 283 -10.08 1.90 11.79
N GLY A 284 -10.22 0.75 11.11
CA GLY A 284 -10.27 0.66 9.66
C GLY A 284 -11.44 1.40 9.05
N GLY A 285 -12.67 1.17 9.56
CA GLY A 285 -13.88 1.86 9.08
C GLY A 285 -13.79 3.38 9.25
N ILE A 286 -13.38 3.85 10.43
CA ILE A 286 -13.16 5.28 10.70
C ILE A 286 -12.09 5.85 9.78
N THR A 287 -10.97 5.13 9.61
CA THR A 287 -9.87 5.54 8.71
C THR A 287 -10.37 5.71 7.27
N ALA A 288 -11.16 4.75 6.78
CA ALA A 288 -11.70 4.81 5.42
C ALA A 288 -12.51 6.09 5.18
N LEU A 289 -13.42 6.42 6.10
CA LEU A 289 -14.32 7.57 5.97
C LEU A 289 -13.60 8.89 6.20
N VAL A 290 -12.86 9.04 7.31
CA VAL A 290 -12.22 10.32 7.66
C VAL A 290 -11.15 10.70 6.64
N ALA A 291 -10.35 9.74 6.16
CA ALA A 291 -9.32 10.00 5.18
C ALA A 291 -9.89 10.50 3.84
N VAL A 292 -11.01 9.97 3.37
CA VAL A 292 -11.61 10.43 2.12
C VAL A 292 -12.22 11.83 2.25
N LEU A 293 -12.78 12.19 3.40
CA LEU A 293 -13.25 13.55 3.66
C LEU A 293 -12.09 14.55 3.63
N ILE A 294 -10.93 14.16 4.19
CA ILE A 294 -9.74 14.98 4.10
C ILE A 294 -9.22 15.06 2.65
N ALA A 295 -9.25 13.95 1.89
CA ALA A 295 -8.86 13.93 0.47
C ALA A 295 -9.67 14.92 -0.37
N LEU A 296 -10.99 15.01 -0.14
CA LEU A 296 -11.86 15.96 -0.79
C LEU A 296 -11.43 17.43 -0.57
N SER A 297 -10.77 17.74 0.55
CA SER A 297 -10.30 19.08 0.87
C SER A 297 -8.96 19.47 0.21
N GLN A 298 -8.17 18.47 -0.27
CA GLN A 298 -6.80 18.71 -0.75
C GLN A 298 -6.76 19.46 -2.08
N LYS A 299 -5.76 20.35 -2.23
CA LYS A 299 -5.44 21.04 -3.48
C LYS A 299 -4.35 20.28 -4.28
N ASP A 300 -3.31 19.84 -3.60
CA ASP A 300 -2.21 19.09 -4.22
C ASP A 300 -2.67 17.70 -4.64
N CYS A 301 -2.48 17.36 -5.93
CA CYS A 301 -2.93 16.10 -6.51
C CYS A 301 -2.25 14.87 -5.87
N LYS A 302 -0.96 14.95 -5.47
CA LYS A 302 -0.26 13.86 -4.77
C LYS A 302 -0.74 13.69 -3.34
N ARG A 303 -0.98 14.78 -2.60
CA ARG A 303 -1.58 14.71 -1.26
C ARG A 303 -2.99 14.14 -1.31
N LEU A 304 -3.79 14.52 -2.31
CA LEU A 304 -5.11 13.93 -2.55
C LEU A 304 -5.00 12.42 -2.73
N LEU A 305 -4.11 11.95 -3.60
CA LEU A 305 -3.86 10.52 -3.78
C LEU A 305 -3.36 9.85 -2.49
N ALA A 306 -2.50 10.49 -1.70
CA ALA A 306 -2.01 9.95 -0.43
C ALA A 306 -3.14 9.71 0.57
N TYR A 307 -4.06 10.67 0.75
CA TYR A 307 -5.23 10.46 1.60
C TYR A 307 -6.17 9.38 1.09
N HIS A 308 -6.25 9.18 -0.23
CA HIS A 308 -6.94 8.02 -0.78
C HIS A 308 -6.20 6.70 -0.48
N SER A 309 -4.87 6.70 -0.37
CA SER A 309 -4.15 5.50 0.10
C SER A 309 -4.51 5.17 1.53
N ILE A 310 -4.56 6.16 2.43
CA ILE A 310 -5.00 5.98 3.82
C ILE A 310 -6.44 5.46 3.87
N SER A 311 -7.35 6.06 3.08
CA SER A 311 -8.74 5.60 3.01
C SER A 311 -8.83 4.13 2.57
N GLN A 312 -8.12 3.72 1.52
CA GLN A 312 -8.16 2.34 1.04
C GLN A 312 -7.46 1.35 1.99
N ILE A 313 -6.44 1.78 2.75
CA ILE A 313 -5.91 0.99 3.88
C ILE A 313 -7.02 0.76 4.92
N GLY A 314 -7.83 1.77 5.19
CA GLY A 314 -9.01 1.62 6.05
C GLY A 314 -9.96 0.50 5.60
N TYR A 315 -10.22 0.36 4.29
CA TYR A 315 -11.01 -0.77 3.74
C TYR A 315 -10.38 -2.12 4.05
N ILE A 316 -9.07 -2.24 3.87
CA ILE A 316 -8.32 -3.49 4.09
C ILE A 316 -8.34 -3.85 5.57
N VAL A 317 -8.03 -2.89 6.44
CA VAL A 317 -7.95 -3.08 7.89
C VAL A 317 -9.31 -3.41 8.48
N ALA A 318 -10.40 -2.75 7.99
CA ALA A 318 -11.76 -3.03 8.43
C ALA A 318 -12.18 -4.48 8.13
N ALA A 319 -11.96 -4.94 6.91
CA ALA A 319 -12.31 -6.30 6.52
C ALA A 319 -11.41 -7.34 7.21
N TRP A 320 -10.14 -7.07 7.36
CA TRP A 320 -9.21 -7.98 8.03
C TRP A 320 -9.52 -8.08 9.53
N GLY A 321 -9.79 -6.96 10.18
CA GLY A 321 -10.21 -6.93 11.57
C GLY A 321 -11.48 -7.74 11.80
N ALA A 322 -12.48 -7.59 10.91
CA ALA A 322 -13.68 -8.41 10.94
C ALA A 322 -13.38 -9.91 10.78
N GLY A 323 -12.42 -10.26 9.90
CA GLY A 323 -11.99 -11.64 9.66
C GLY A 323 -11.30 -12.26 10.87
N ILE A 324 -10.38 -11.55 11.50
CA ILE A 324 -9.68 -11.98 12.71
C ILE A 324 -10.69 -12.20 13.85
N SER A 325 -11.61 -11.25 14.05
CA SER A 325 -12.64 -11.35 15.07
C SER A 325 -13.58 -12.55 14.84
N ALA A 326 -13.98 -12.81 13.58
CA ALA A 326 -14.81 -13.96 13.23
C ALA A 326 -14.10 -15.29 13.46
N SER A 327 -12.82 -15.40 13.06
CA SER A 327 -12.00 -16.59 13.28
C SER A 327 -11.82 -16.89 14.77
N ALA A 328 -11.55 -15.86 15.57
CA ALA A 328 -11.41 -15.99 17.03
C ALA A 328 -12.71 -16.41 17.72
N ALA A 329 -13.87 -16.07 17.12
CA ALA A 329 -15.18 -16.55 17.57
C ALA A 329 -15.55 -17.96 17.05
N GLY A 330 -14.60 -18.68 16.42
CA GLY A 330 -14.79 -20.04 15.88
C GLY A 330 -15.42 -20.08 14.48
N ASN A 331 -15.74 -18.95 13.86
CA ASN A 331 -16.26 -18.91 12.50
C ASN A 331 -15.15 -18.74 11.46
N HIS A 332 -14.36 -19.80 11.27
CA HIS A 332 -13.18 -19.81 10.39
C HIS A 332 -13.56 -19.58 8.92
N THR A 333 -14.72 -20.09 8.47
CA THR A 333 -15.19 -19.88 7.09
C THR A 333 -15.46 -18.40 6.80
N ALA A 334 -16.16 -17.71 7.70
CA ALA A 334 -16.37 -16.26 7.57
C ALA A 334 -15.02 -15.51 7.67
N GLY A 335 -14.15 -15.90 8.61
CA GLY A 335 -12.81 -15.33 8.76
C GLY A 335 -11.99 -15.41 7.48
N ALA A 336 -11.96 -16.57 6.82
CA ALA A 336 -11.30 -16.77 5.54
C ALA A 336 -11.91 -15.91 4.42
N ALA A 337 -13.24 -15.77 4.37
CA ALA A 337 -13.92 -14.94 3.38
C ALA A 337 -13.58 -13.45 3.53
N PHE A 338 -13.58 -12.92 4.76
CA PHE A 338 -13.14 -11.55 5.06
C PHE A 338 -11.67 -11.33 4.71
N GLY A 339 -10.79 -12.25 5.11
CA GLY A 339 -9.37 -12.20 4.81
C GLY A 339 -9.09 -12.18 3.30
N THR A 340 -9.76 -13.04 2.53
CA THR A 340 -9.65 -13.08 1.06
C THR A 340 -10.13 -11.78 0.43
N ALA A 341 -11.26 -11.22 0.86
CA ALA A 341 -11.77 -9.95 0.35
C ALA A 341 -10.84 -8.78 0.66
N ALA A 342 -10.28 -8.74 1.87
CA ALA A 342 -9.28 -7.74 2.28
C ALA A 342 -8.00 -7.85 1.44
N PHE A 343 -7.49 -9.06 1.25
CA PHE A 343 -6.32 -9.31 0.42
C PHE A 343 -6.55 -8.92 -1.03
N LEU A 344 -7.69 -9.33 -1.62
CA LEU A 344 -8.04 -8.99 -3.00
C LEU A 344 -8.10 -7.47 -3.19
N HIS A 345 -8.66 -6.74 -2.20
CA HIS A 345 -8.65 -5.29 -2.24
C HIS A 345 -7.24 -4.70 -2.12
N ALA A 346 -6.41 -5.26 -1.25
CA ALA A 346 -5.01 -4.85 -1.10
C ALA A 346 -4.21 -5.05 -2.39
N PHE A 347 -4.40 -6.20 -3.06
CA PHE A 347 -3.77 -6.54 -4.33
C PHE A 347 -4.17 -5.56 -5.44
N TYR A 348 -5.47 -5.38 -5.67
CA TYR A 348 -5.95 -4.47 -6.71
C TYR A 348 -5.62 -3.01 -6.42
N HIS A 349 -5.70 -2.62 -5.14
CA HIS A 349 -5.28 -1.29 -4.71
C HIS A 349 -3.81 -1.02 -5.04
N ALA A 350 -2.92 -2.00 -4.94
CA ALA A 350 -1.52 -1.82 -5.29
C ALA A 350 -1.35 -1.45 -6.78
N LEU A 351 -2.06 -2.15 -7.66
CA LEU A 351 -1.99 -1.94 -9.10
C LEU A 351 -2.54 -0.56 -9.50
N PHE A 352 -3.79 -0.27 -9.11
CA PHE A 352 -4.39 0.99 -9.55
C PHE A 352 -3.79 2.22 -8.85
N LYS A 353 -3.23 2.10 -7.65
CA LYS A 353 -2.54 3.22 -6.99
C LYS A 353 -1.16 3.45 -7.58
N GLY A 354 -0.44 2.38 -7.89
CA GLY A 354 0.78 2.49 -8.69
C GLY A 354 0.53 3.28 -9.97
N LEU A 355 -0.49 2.86 -10.73
CA LEU A 355 -0.90 3.53 -11.96
C LEU A 355 -1.28 5.00 -11.78
N LEU A 356 -2.07 5.31 -10.74
CA LEU A 356 -2.50 6.68 -10.45
C LEU A 356 -1.33 7.59 -10.05
N PHE A 357 -0.38 7.11 -9.23
CA PHE A 357 0.78 7.92 -8.89
C PHE A 357 1.70 8.18 -10.08
N LEU A 358 1.85 7.20 -10.99
CA LEU A 358 2.64 7.39 -12.21
C LEU A 358 1.94 8.34 -13.18
N SER A 359 0.64 8.14 -13.46
CA SER A 359 -0.08 8.95 -14.46
C SER A 359 -0.32 10.40 -13.99
N VAL A 360 -0.77 10.60 -12.74
CA VAL A 360 -0.93 11.94 -12.17
C VAL A 360 0.43 12.63 -12.00
N GLY A 361 1.46 11.87 -11.66
CA GLY A 361 2.84 12.34 -11.59
C GLY A 361 3.32 12.88 -12.93
N THR A 362 3.24 12.07 -13.99
CA THR A 362 3.58 12.50 -15.37
C THR A 362 2.80 13.74 -15.78
N THR A 363 1.51 13.78 -15.45
CA THR A 363 0.65 14.93 -15.78
C THR A 363 1.11 16.20 -15.06
N SER A 364 1.44 16.09 -13.76
CA SER A 364 1.90 17.24 -12.97
C SER A 364 3.28 17.74 -13.40
N ASP A 365 4.19 16.83 -13.76
CA ASP A 365 5.53 17.19 -14.24
C ASP A 365 5.46 17.84 -15.63
N ALA A 366 4.64 17.33 -16.54
CA ALA A 366 4.42 17.92 -17.85
C ALA A 366 3.79 19.32 -17.78
N ALA A 367 2.91 19.55 -16.80
CA ALA A 367 2.24 20.84 -16.63
C ALA A 367 2.97 21.81 -15.69
N GLY A 368 3.97 21.35 -14.91
CA GLY A 368 4.62 22.15 -13.88
C GLY A 368 3.72 22.55 -12.71
N ILE A 369 2.50 21.99 -12.60
CA ILE A 369 1.47 22.38 -11.62
C ILE A 369 0.88 21.16 -10.95
N ARG A 370 0.74 21.23 -9.62
CA ARG A 370 0.15 20.16 -8.78
C ARG A 370 -1.19 20.54 -8.17
N ASP A 371 -1.63 21.81 -8.29
CA ASP A 371 -2.90 22.26 -7.75
C ASP A 371 -4.06 21.84 -8.66
N VAL A 372 -4.95 20.97 -8.14
CA VAL A 372 -6.11 20.42 -8.84
C VAL A 372 -7.11 21.50 -9.29
N TYR A 373 -7.11 22.67 -8.66
CA TYR A 373 -8.00 23.78 -9.04
C TYR A 373 -7.42 24.65 -10.15
N LEU A 374 -6.11 24.75 -10.25
CA LEU A 374 -5.39 25.54 -11.26
C LEU A 374 -5.12 24.74 -12.53
N LEU A 375 -4.71 23.48 -12.39
CA LEU A 375 -4.41 22.62 -13.54
C LEU A 375 -5.66 22.31 -14.35
N ARG A 376 -5.64 22.69 -15.62
CA ARG A 376 -6.68 22.45 -16.63
C ARG A 376 -6.03 22.11 -17.96
N ASN A 377 -6.79 21.43 -18.83
CA ASN A 377 -6.34 21.04 -20.17
C ASN A 377 -4.97 20.35 -20.17
N ALA A 378 -4.74 19.46 -19.21
CA ALA A 378 -3.45 18.77 -19.03
C ALA A 378 -3.00 18.00 -20.29
N ASN A 379 -3.93 17.62 -21.18
CA ASN A 379 -3.58 16.98 -22.44
C ASN A 379 -2.72 17.88 -23.34
N SER A 380 -2.89 19.19 -23.29
CA SER A 380 -2.04 20.13 -24.04
C SER A 380 -0.59 20.08 -23.53
N ALA A 381 -0.40 20.09 -22.21
CA ALA A 381 0.91 19.98 -21.59
C ALA A 381 1.58 18.61 -21.90
N LEU A 382 0.82 17.53 -21.84
CA LEU A 382 1.32 16.19 -22.20
C LEU A 382 1.78 16.11 -23.67
N ARG A 383 1.01 16.71 -24.59
CA ARG A 383 1.43 16.80 -26.00
C ARG A 383 2.69 17.62 -26.21
N GLN A 384 2.82 18.75 -25.51
CA GLN A 384 4.04 19.57 -25.53
C GLN A 384 5.25 18.81 -24.96
N ALA A 385 5.02 17.95 -23.96
CA ALA A 385 6.03 17.05 -23.42
C ALA A 385 6.38 15.84 -24.33
N GLY A 386 5.74 15.73 -25.52
CA GLY A 386 6.05 14.72 -26.53
C GLY A 386 5.10 13.52 -26.59
N GLU A 387 3.99 13.53 -25.85
CA GLU A 387 3.00 12.45 -25.90
C GLU A 387 2.09 12.61 -27.13
N ARG A 388 2.32 11.77 -28.15
CA ARG A 388 1.53 11.81 -29.39
C ARG A 388 0.11 11.24 -29.21
N PHE A 389 -0.01 10.13 -28.49
CA PHE A 389 -1.28 9.46 -28.19
C PHE A 389 -1.55 9.59 -26.68
N PRO A 390 -2.80 9.84 -26.23
CA PRO A 390 -3.09 10.21 -24.85
C PRO A 390 -3.03 9.01 -23.87
N PHE A 391 -1.89 8.32 -23.81
CA PHE A 391 -1.67 7.15 -22.94
C PHE A 391 -1.77 7.50 -21.46
N THR A 392 -1.22 8.67 -21.06
CA THR A 392 -1.26 9.14 -19.66
C THR A 392 -2.70 9.44 -19.23
N LEU A 393 -3.51 10.05 -20.11
CA LEU A 393 -4.93 10.28 -19.85
C LEU A 393 -5.69 8.95 -19.69
N LEU A 394 -5.50 7.99 -20.61
CA LEU A 394 -6.13 6.67 -20.53
C LEU A 394 -5.71 5.93 -19.27
N SER A 395 -4.42 5.95 -18.94
CA SER A 395 -3.88 5.36 -17.70
C SER A 395 -4.50 5.97 -16.46
N PHE A 396 -4.66 7.30 -16.43
CA PHE A 396 -5.37 7.98 -15.35
C PHE A 396 -6.82 7.49 -15.23
N PHE A 397 -7.55 7.41 -16.33
CA PHE A 397 -8.94 6.95 -16.31
C PHE A 397 -9.08 5.49 -15.88
N VAL A 398 -8.21 4.60 -16.34
CA VAL A 398 -8.18 3.21 -15.86
C VAL A 398 -7.98 3.15 -14.34
N GLY A 399 -7.02 3.89 -13.81
CA GLY A 399 -6.80 3.96 -12.36
C GLY A 399 -7.95 4.61 -11.60
N ALA A 400 -8.54 5.68 -12.15
CA ALA A 400 -9.67 6.39 -11.55
C ALA A 400 -10.95 5.53 -11.53
N MET A 401 -11.25 4.83 -12.61
CA MET A 401 -12.38 3.90 -12.68
C MET A 401 -12.17 2.69 -11.76
N SER A 402 -10.93 2.23 -11.63
CA SER A 402 -10.58 1.17 -10.68
C SER A 402 -10.87 1.61 -9.23
N ILE A 403 -10.32 2.72 -8.77
CA ILE A 403 -10.50 3.15 -7.38
C ILE A 403 -11.93 3.56 -7.06
N THR A 404 -12.69 4.06 -8.03
CA THR A 404 -14.11 4.42 -7.87
C THR A 404 -15.07 3.23 -8.02
N ALA A 405 -14.53 2.03 -8.21
CA ALA A 405 -15.28 0.79 -8.35
C ALA A 405 -16.25 0.77 -9.54
N LEU A 406 -15.80 1.24 -10.69
CA LEU A 406 -16.56 1.12 -11.94
C LEU A 406 -16.16 -0.16 -12.67
N PRO A 407 -17.12 -0.98 -13.14
CA PRO A 407 -16.83 -2.16 -13.96
C PRO A 407 -16.32 -1.73 -15.35
N PRO A 408 -15.49 -2.51 -16.02
CA PRO A 408 -15.00 -3.85 -15.68
C PRO A 408 -13.65 -3.85 -14.92
N PHE A 409 -13.25 -2.73 -14.31
CA PHE A 409 -11.94 -2.57 -13.69
C PHE A 409 -11.82 -3.34 -12.35
N ASN A 410 -10.60 -3.69 -11.99
CA ASN A 410 -10.30 -4.55 -10.83
C ASN A 410 -10.82 -4.02 -9.48
N GLY A 411 -10.82 -2.71 -9.27
CA GLY A 411 -11.33 -2.11 -8.04
C GLY A 411 -12.84 -2.34 -7.81
N TYR A 412 -13.62 -2.51 -8.89
CA TYR A 412 -15.02 -2.93 -8.79
C TYR A 412 -15.12 -4.31 -8.13
N ALA A 413 -14.36 -5.28 -8.62
CA ALA A 413 -14.41 -6.65 -8.11
C ALA A 413 -14.08 -6.73 -6.62
N SER A 414 -13.01 -6.05 -6.18
CA SER A 414 -12.63 -6.08 -4.75
C SER A 414 -13.62 -5.36 -3.85
N LYS A 415 -14.19 -4.22 -4.28
CA LYS A 415 -15.20 -3.51 -3.48
C LYS A 415 -16.54 -4.24 -3.46
N ALA A 416 -16.90 -4.94 -4.55
CA ALA A 416 -18.06 -5.82 -4.55
C ALA A 416 -17.88 -6.99 -3.58
N ALA A 417 -16.68 -7.60 -3.54
CA ALA A 417 -16.34 -8.65 -2.58
C ALA A 417 -16.43 -8.14 -1.13
N LEU A 418 -15.82 -6.99 -0.83
CA LEU A 418 -15.92 -6.35 0.50
C LEU A 418 -17.37 -6.06 0.89
N SER A 419 -18.16 -5.50 -0.03
CA SER A 419 -19.57 -5.19 0.20
C SER A 419 -20.39 -6.45 0.47
N TYR A 420 -20.06 -7.56 -0.16
CA TYR A 420 -20.73 -8.83 0.04
C TYR A 420 -20.44 -9.42 1.42
N VAL A 421 -19.17 -9.52 1.80
CA VAL A 421 -18.77 -10.15 3.06
C VAL A 421 -19.13 -9.29 4.28
N LEU A 422 -19.10 -7.96 4.15
CA LEU A 422 -19.42 -7.02 5.25
C LEU A 422 -20.91 -6.64 5.33
N LYS A 423 -21.77 -7.19 4.47
CA LYS A 423 -23.20 -6.87 4.46
C LYS A 423 -23.84 -7.13 5.82
N GLY A 424 -24.58 -6.13 6.32
CA GLY A 424 -25.24 -6.19 7.64
C GLY A 424 -24.35 -5.80 8.82
N ARG A 425 -23.07 -5.52 8.59
CA ARG A 425 -22.14 -5.02 9.61
C ARG A 425 -22.04 -3.50 9.54
N TRP A 426 -21.66 -2.88 10.66
CA TRP A 426 -21.48 -1.42 10.72
C TRP A 426 -20.30 -0.95 9.84
N GLU A 427 -19.24 -1.76 9.68
CA GLU A 427 -18.11 -1.46 8.83
C GLU A 427 -18.54 -1.17 7.38
N TYR A 428 -19.54 -1.91 6.89
CA TYR A 428 -20.12 -1.70 5.55
C TYR A 428 -20.59 -0.26 5.34
N LEU A 429 -21.26 0.34 6.34
CA LEU A 429 -21.79 1.71 6.23
C LEU A 429 -20.66 2.74 6.05
N PHE A 430 -19.58 2.60 6.82
CA PHE A 430 -18.40 3.48 6.70
C PHE A 430 -17.71 3.33 5.35
N LEU A 431 -17.52 2.09 4.89
CA LEU A 431 -16.89 1.82 3.60
C LEU A 431 -17.76 2.30 2.43
N PHE A 432 -19.08 2.15 2.52
CA PHE A 432 -20.02 2.65 1.52
C PHE A 432 -19.98 4.18 1.43
N ALA A 433 -20.04 4.88 2.55
CA ALA A 433 -19.91 6.34 2.63
C ALA A 433 -18.54 6.82 2.09
N ALA A 434 -17.47 6.09 2.43
CA ALA A 434 -16.13 6.37 1.87
C ALA A 434 -16.06 6.15 0.36
N GLY A 435 -16.84 5.20 -0.18
CA GLY A 435 -17.00 5.00 -1.62
C GLY A 435 -17.58 6.23 -2.33
N ILE A 436 -18.64 6.82 -1.77
CA ILE A 436 -19.27 8.06 -2.25
C ILE A 436 -18.25 9.20 -2.25
N GLY A 437 -17.50 9.37 -1.15
CA GLY A 437 -16.46 10.38 -1.05
C GLY A 437 -15.32 10.15 -2.05
N THR A 438 -14.97 8.89 -2.32
CA THR A 438 -13.95 8.54 -3.33
C THR A 438 -14.41 8.95 -4.73
N MET A 439 -15.65 8.65 -5.10
CA MET A 439 -16.22 9.06 -6.38
C MET A 439 -16.19 10.59 -6.55
N ALA A 440 -16.69 11.35 -5.57
CA ALA A 440 -16.67 12.80 -5.58
C ALA A 440 -15.25 13.38 -5.75
N SER A 441 -14.28 12.78 -5.06
CA SER A 441 -12.88 13.20 -5.10
C SER A 441 -12.24 12.93 -6.45
N PHE A 442 -12.55 11.81 -7.11
CA PHE A 442 -12.01 11.50 -8.43
C PHE A 442 -12.70 12.27 -9.56
N ILE A 443 -13.98 12.64 -9.42
CA ILE A 443 -14.61 13.64 -10.30
C ILE A 443 -13.89 14.99 -10.16
N LYS A 444 -13.55 15.41 -8.93
CA LYS A 444 -12.74 16.62 -8.70
C LYS A 444 -11.36 16.50 -9.36
N LEU A 445 -10.66 15.38 -9.19
CA LEU A 445 -9.30 15.19 -9.73
C LEU A 445 -9.33 15.12 -11.26
N SER A 446 -10.34 14.50 -11.90
CA SER A 446 -10.44 14.43 -13.36
C SER A 446 -10.50 15.81 -14.05
N ARG A 447 -10.88 16.86 -13.29
CA ARG A 447 -10.93 18.24 -13.80
C ARG A 447 -9.59 18.76 -14.32
N ILE A 448 -8.48 18.16 -13.94
CA ILE A 448 -7.16 18.52 -14.50
C ILE A 448 -7.12 18.35 -16.03
N PHE A 449 -7.91 17.44 -16.58
CA PHE A 449 -8.03 17.20 -18.02
C PHE A 449 -9.16 17.98 -18.69
N TRP A 450 -10.06 18.63 -17.92
CA TRP A 450 -11.19 19.37 -18.49
C TRP A 450 -10.70 20.66 -19.13
N PRO A 451 -11.44 21.18 -20.15
CA PRO A 451 -11.11 22.45 -20.78
C PRO A 451 -11.04 23.58 -19.76
N ALA A 452 -10.12 24.51 -19.94
CA ALA A 452 -10.13 25.77 -19.21
C ALA A 452 -11.39 26.57 -19.59
N LYS A 453 -12.07 27.18 -18.61
CA LYS A 453 -13.15 28.13 -18.91
C LYS A 453 -12.53 29.36 -19.55
N PRO A 454 -13.11 29.92 -20.63
CA PRO A 454 -12.70 31.23 -21.14
C PRO A 454 -12.87 32.25 -20.00
N THR A 455 -11.86 33.06 -19.74
CA THR A 455 -12.01 34.25 -18.90
C THR A 455 -12.80 35.29 -19.68
N THR A 456 -13.60 36.12 -18.99
CA THR A 456 -14.41 37.22 -19.56
C THR A 456 -13.62 38.20 -20.41
N ASP A 457 -12.28 38.19 -20.31
CA ASP A 457 -11.37 39.06 -21.07
C ASP A 457 -10.78 38.42 -22.32
N GLY A 458 -11.34 37.28 -22.81
CA GLY A 458 -10.88 36.63 -24.04
C GLY A 458 -9.49 36.02 -23.97
N LYS A 459 -8.77 36.15 -22.87
CA LYS A 459 -7.53 35.41 -22.61
C LYS A 459 -7.94 34.05 -22.10
N VAL A 460 -7.67 33.00 -22.88
CA VAL A 460 -7.61 31.63 -22.37
C VAL A 460 -6.77 31.70 -21.11
N GLY A 461 -7.32 31.29 -19.96
CA GLY A 461 -6.62 31.38 -18.68
C GLY A 461 -5.28 30.69 -18.80
N VAL A 462 -4.30 31.43 -19.25
CA VAL A 462 -2.90 31.06 -19.29
C VAL A 462 -2.49 31.06 -17.83
N ILE A 463 -2.10 29.92 -17.37
CA ILE A 463 -1.30 29.66 -16.21
C ILE A 463 -0.46 30.90 -15.90
N GLU A 464 -0.82 31.67 -14.87
CA GLU A 464 0.12 32.61 -14.28
C GLU A 464 1.35 31.76 -13.88
N GLU A 465 2.48 32.12 -14.43
CA GLU A 465 3.81 31.51 -14.38
C GLU A 465 3.92 30.11 -13.77
N PRO A 466 4.35 29.12 -14.54
CA PRO A 466 4.61 27.79 -14.00
C PRO A 466 5.64 27.94 -12.88
N VAL A 467 5.26 27.60 -11.65
CA VAL A 467 6.26 27.37 -10.60
C VAL A 467 7.10 26.21 -11.11
N PRO A 468 8.39 26.42 -11.39
CA PRO A 468 9.22 25.40 -12.03
C PRO A 468 9.54 24.28 -11.04
N ASP A 469 8.64 23.29 -10.93
CA ASP A 469 8.92 22.00 -10.31
C ASP A 469 9.51 21.00 -11.34
N SER A 470 9.35 21.31 -12.63
CA SER A 470 10.02 20.63 -13.74
C SER A 470 11.14 21.53 -14.25
N GLY A 471 12.37 21.04 -14.19
CA GLY A 471 13.48 21.68 -14.90
C GLY A 471 13.13 21.88 -16.38
N PRO A 472 13.76 22.84 -17.08
CA PRO A 472 13.46 23.13 -18.45
C PRO A 472 13.60 21.88 -19.31
N GLY A 473 12.47 21.32 -19.82
CA GLY A 473 12.45 20.27 -20.81
C GLY A 473 12.01 18.87 -20.36
N PHE A 474 11.05 18.74 -19.40
CA PHE A 474 10.43 17.44 -19.15
C PHE A 474 9.89 16.83 -20.44
N ARG A 475 10.35 15.63 -20.80
CA ARG A 475 9.90 14.87 -21.97
C ARG A 475 9.41 13.49 -21.57
N ILE A 476 8.28 13.12 -22.09
CA ILE A 476 7.71 11.78 -21.92
C ILE A 476 8.45 10.82 -22.86
N THR A 477 9.11 9.85 -22.27
CA THR A 477 9.88 8.82 -22.98
C THR A 477 9.15 7.48 -22.92
N TRP A 478 9.56 6.53 -23.76
CA TRP A 478 8.90 5.21 -23.85
C TRP A 478 8.84 4.44 -22.51
N PRO A 479 9.83 4.50 -21.59
CA PRO A 479 9.74 3.78 -20.32
C PRO A 479 8.60 4.29 -19.43
N VAL A 480 8.31 5.60 -19.47
CA VAL A 480 7.19 6.21 -18.75
C VAL A 480 5.86 5.66 -19.23
N ILE A 481 5.68 5.59 -20.56
CA ILE A 481 4.48 5.05 -21.21
C ILE A 481 4.36 3.56 -20.93
N ALA A 482 5.42 2.79 -21.09
CA ALA A 482 5.43 1.34 -20.90
C ALA A 482 5.09 0.94 -19.46
N ALA A 483 5.62 1.66 -18.46
CA ALA A 483 5.30 1.42 -17.06
C ALA A 483 3.81 1.66 -16.74
N GLN A 484 3.26 2.75 -17.26
CA GLN A 484 1.83 3.06 -17.11
C GLN A 484 0.95 2.06 -17.85
N ALA A 485 1.31 1.71 -19.10
CA ALA A 485 0.57 0.74 -19.91
C ALA A 485 0.54 -0.64 -19.24
N TYR A 486 1.67 -1.10 -18.70
CA TYR A 486 1.76 -2.36 -17.97
C TYR A 486 0.78 -2.42 -16.80
N LEU A 487 0.80 -1.42 -15.92
CA LEU A 487 -0.11 -1.37 -14.78
C LEU A 487 -1.58 -1.19 -15.21
N ALA A 488 -1.85 -0.42 -16.28
CA ALA A 488 -3.20 -0.26 -16.83
C ALA A 488 -3.75 -1.58 -17.37
N VAL A 489 -2.94 -2.33 -18.13
CA VAL A 489 -3.30 -3.66 -18.63
C VAL A 489 -3.59 -4.61 -17.47
N LEU A 490 -2.77 -4.61 -16.41
CA LEU A 490 -3.03 -5.42 -15.22
C LEU A 490 -4.34 -5.02 -14.52
N CYS A 491 -4.66 -3.72 -14.42
CA CYS A 491 -5.92 -3.27 -13.82
C CYS A 491 -7.14 -3.74 -14.61
N ILE A 492 -7.07 -3.74 -15.95
CA ILE A 492 -8.15 -4.20 -16.82
C ILE A 492 -8.23 -5.73 -16.82
N ALA A 493 -7.12 -6.42 -17.07
CA ALA A 493 -7.07 -7.86 -17.17
C ALA A 493 -7.52 -8.54 -15.87
N THR A 494 -6.96 -8.11 -14.72
CA THR A 494 -7.34 -8.68 -13.41
C THR A 494 -8.78 -8.33 -13.01
N GLY A 495 -9.36 -7.25 -13.55
CA GLY A 495 -10.78 -6.92 -13.40
C GLY A 495 -11.68 -7.86 -14.19
N LEU A 496 -11.34 -8.12 -15.46
CA LEU A 496 -12.10 -9.00 -16.36
C LEU A 496 -12.10 -10.45 -15.87
N VAL A 497 -10.95 -10.94 -15.36
CA VAL A 497 -10.82 -12.30 -14.84
C VAL A 497 -10.90 -12.36 -13.31
N ALA A 498 -11.54 -11.37 -12.67
CA ALA A 498 -11.61 -11.25 -11.23
C ALA A 498 -12.11 -12.52 -10.49
N PRO A 499 -13.09 -13.27 -10.99
CA PRO A 499 -13.47 -14.55 -10.39
C PRO A 499 -12.32 -15.55 -10.31
N ALA A 500 -11.54 -15.70 -11.36
CA ALA A 500 -10.40 -16.60 -11.40
C ALA A 500 -9.27 -16.12 -10.45
N ILE A 501 -8.98 -14.82 -10.41
CA ILE A 501 -8.01 -14.23 -9.48
C ILE A 501 -8.47 -14.42 -8.02
N SER A 502 -9.75 -14.29 -7.75
CA SER A 502 -10.30 -14.50 -6.40
C SER A 502 -10.15 -15.97 -5.95
N ALA A 503 -10.44 -16.92 -6.85
CA ALA A 503 -10.24 -18.34 -6.58
C ALA A 503 -8.75 -18.67 -6.37
N PHE A 504 -7.89 -18.17 -7.26
CA PHE A 504 -6.44 -18.33 -7.18
C PHE A 504 -5.87 -17.78 -5.86
N ALA A 505 -6.24 -16.56 -5.47
CA ALA A 505 -5.80 -15.97 -4.21
C ALA A 505 -6.29 -16.78 -2.99
N ARG A 506 -7.51 -17.29 -3.03
CA ARG A 506 -8.05 -18.13 -1.95
C ARG A 506 -7.25 -19.44 -1.82
N THR A 507 -7.02 -20.13 -2.92
CA THR A 507 -6.21 -21.37 -2.92
C THR A 507 -4.84 -21.13 -2.27
N LEU A 508 -4.18 -20.04 -2.65
CA LEU A 508 -2.87 -19.68 -2.12
C LEU A 508 -2.88 -19.27 -0.63
N ILE A 509 -3.95 -18.64 -0.16
CA ILE A 509 -4.03 -18.13 1.23
C ILE A 509 -4.54 -19.19 2.20
N SER A 510 -5.58 -19.95 1.83
CA SER A 510 -6.27 -20.88 2.74
C SER A 510 -6.11 -22.37 2.41
N GLY A 511 -5.50 -22.69 1.26
CA GLY A 511 -5.41 -24.08 0.79
C GLY A 511 -6.76 -24.69 0.35
N GLU A 512 -7.87 -23.94 0.48
CA GLU A 512 -9.20 -24.42 0.17
C GLU A 512 -9.65 -23.98 -1.23
N SER A 513 -10.02 -24.93 -2.07
CA SER A 513 -10.62 -24.66 -3.39
C SER A 513 -12.13 -24.38 -3.32
N SER A 514 -12.69 -24.15 -2.11
CA SER A 514 -14.13 -24.02 -1.88
C SER A 514 -14.76 -22.79 -2.50
N ALA A 515 -16.04 -22.91 -2.80
CA ALA A 515 -16.98 -22.06 -3.56
C ALA A 515 -16.63 -20.59 -3.81
N PRO A 516 -16.79 -20.12 -5.03
CA PRO A 516 -16.29 -18.83 -5.47
C PRO A 516 -17.08 -17.65 -4.88
N LEU A 517 -16.38 -16.55 -4.57
CA LEU A 517 -16.97 -15.20 -4.56
C LEU A 517 -17.61 -14.77 -5.92
N PRO A 518 -17.51 -15.51 -7.02
CA PRO A 518 -17.81 -15.06 -8.39
C PRO A 518 -19.26 -14.64 -8.63
N ALA A 519 -20.22 -15.37 -8.09
CA ALA A 519 -21.64 -15.03 -8.28
C ALA A 519 -22.03 -13.72 -7.57
N ALA A 520 -21.26 -13.32 -6.55
CA ALA A 520 -21.48 -12.09 -5.78
C ALA A 520 -20.92 -10.84 -6.49
N LEU A 521 -19.92 -10.99 -7.37
CA LEU A 521 -19.22 -9.85 -7.96
C LEU A 521 -20.05 -9.10 -9.00
N TYR A 522 -20.90 -9.79 -9.77
CA TYR A 522 -21.70 -9.21 -10.88
C TYR A 522 -23.21 -9.40 -10.69
N ASN A 523 -23.71 -9.36 -9.47
CA ASN A 523 -25.13 -9.46 -9.19
C ASN A 523 -25.83 -8.09 -9.18
N LEU A 524 -27.17 -8.09 -9.22
CA LEU A 524 -27.99 -6.88 -9.25
C LEU A 524 -27.73 -5.98 -8.02
N SER A 525 -27.44 -6.56 -6.85
CA SER A 525 -27.13 -5.81 -5.64
C SER A 525 -25.83 -5.02 -5.78
N ALA A 526 -24.77 -5.63 -6.34
CA ALA A 526 -23.51 -4.97 -6.60
C ALA A 526 -23.66 -3.81 -7.61
N TRP A 527 -24.46 -4.01 -8.68
CA TRP A 527 -24.78 -2.95 -9.65
C TRP A 527 -25.54 -1.79 -9.01
N LYS A 528 -26.56 -2.09 -8.18
CA LYS A 528 -27.30 -1.06 -7.40
C LYS A 528 -26.38 -0.27 -6.48
N ASN A 529 -25.49 -0.94 -5.76
CA ASN A 529 -24.52 -0.26 -4.89
C ASN A 529 -23.60 0.66 -5.69
N THR A 530 -23.10 0.21 -6.85
CA THR A 530 -22.25 1.04 -7.71
C THR A 530 -23.01 2.26 -8.23
N ALA A 531 -24.27 2.10 -8.65
CA ALA A 531 -25.11 3.20 -9.09
C ALA A 531 -25.36 4.22 -7.97
N LEU A 532 -25.65 3.76 -6.75
CA LEU A 532 -25.81 4.63 -5.58
C LEU A 532 -24.55 5.40 -5.23
N VAL A 533 -23.38 4.73 -5.30
CA VAL A 533 -22.07 5.39 -5.07
C VAL A 533 -21.80 6.43 -6.16
N LEU A 534 -22.14 6.15 -7.42
CA LEU A 534 -21.97 7.08 -8.53
C LEU A 534 -22.84 8.32 -8.36
N VAL A 535 -24.16 8.13 -8.13
CA VAL A 535 -25.11 9.24 -7.93
C VAL A 535 -24.76 10.04 -6.69
N GLY A 536 -24.51 9.37 -5.55
CA GLY A 536 -24.10 10.00 -4.30
C GLY A 536 -22.79 10.78 -4.45
N GLY A 537 -21.83 10.25 -5.20
CA GLY A 537 -20.56 10.91 -5.49
C GLY A 537 -20.71 12.16 -6.34
N ILE A 538 -21.57 12.13 -7.36
CA ILE A 538 -21.89 13.31 -8.18
C ILE A 538 -22.55 14.39 -7.30
N LEU A 539 -23.55 14.02 -6.49
CA LEU A 539 -24.23 14.95 -5.59
C LEU A 539 -23.26 15.57 -4.58
N LEU A 540 -22.40 14.75 -3.95
CA LEU A 540 -21.39 15.23 -3.01
C LEU A 540 -20.37 16.16 -3.69
N PHE A 541 -19.95 15.86 -4.92
CA PHE A 541 -19.07 16.73 -5.70
C PHE A 541 -19.74 18.08 -6.00
N LEU A 542 -21.01 18.09 -6.38
CA LEU A 542 -21.77 19.32 -6.62
C LEU A 542 -21.87 20.14 -5.34
N LEU A 543 -22.22 19.52 -4.21
CA LEU A 543 -22.28 20.17 -2.89
C LEU A 543 -20.91 20.72 -2.47
N ALA A 544 -19.84 19.94 -2.61
CA ALA A 544 -18.48 20.39 -2.29
C ALA A 544 -17.99 21.54 -3.21
N SER A 545 -18.58 21.69 -4.39
CA SER A 545 -18.26 22.75 -5.34
C SER A 545 -18.99 24.06 -5.05
N THR A 546 -20.00 24.07 -4.17
CA THR A 546 -20.72 25.26 -3.71
C THR A 546 -19.83 26.15 -2.83
N HIS A 547 -20.24 27.42 -2.64
CA HIS A 547 -19.48 28.33 -1.79
C HIS A 547 -19.35 27.87 -0.33
N PRO A 548 -20.40 27.35 0.35
CA PRO A 548 -20.27 26.72 1.67
C PRO A 548 -19.34 25.50 1.67
N GLY A 549 -19.46 24.61 0.68
CA GLY A 549 -18.62 23.44 0.54
C GLY A 549 -17.13 23.78 0.42
N LYS A 550 -16.80 24.80 -0.35
CA LYS A 550 -15.41 25.32 -0.46
C LYS A 550 -14.90 25.91 0.85
N ARG A 551 -15.73 26.60 1.63
CA ARG A 551 -15.37 27.11 2.97
C ARG A 551 -15.08 25.96 3.93
N ILE A 552 -15.93 24.93 3.99
CA ILE A 552 -15.70 23.73 4.81
C ILE A 552 -14.40 23.03 4.39
N ALA A 553 -14.19 22.82 3.10
CA ALA A 553 -12.97 22.22 2.57
C ALA A 553 -11.71 23.04 2.95
N ALA A 554 -11.79 24.37 2.92
CA ALA A 554 -10.71 25.25 3.35
C ALA A 554 -10.45 25.12 4.87
N ALA A 555 -11.49 25.10 5.69
CA ALA A 555 -11.37 24.95 7.14
C ALA A 555 -10.73 23.59 7.51
N VAL A 556 -11.12 22.49 6.85
CA VAL A 556 -10.52 21.18 7.06
C VAL A 556 -9.04 21.17 6.62
N ARG A 557 -8.73 21.78 5.47
CA ARG A 557 -7.36 21.82 4.94
C ARG A 557 -6.41 22.66 5.78
N ASN A 558 -6.87 23.80 6.28
CA ASN A 558 -6.04 24.78 6.99
C ASN A 558 -5.83 24.44 8.47
N ARG A 559 -6.42 23.35 8.98
CA ARG A 559 -6.11 22.89 10.34
C ARG A 559 -4.64 22.51 10.43
N PRO A 560 -3.90 23.06 11.42
CA PRO A 560 -2.49 22.72 11.59
C PRO A 560 -2.34 21.22 11.84
N ARG A 561 -1.51 20.57 11.03
CA ARG A 561 -1.19 19.13 11.12
C ARG A 561 0.29 19.01 11.50
N GLY A 562 0.68 19.69 12.55
CA GLY A 562 2.05 19.68 13.03
C GLY A 562 2.39 18.39 13.77
N PHE A 563 3.69 18.21 14.07
CA PHE A 563 4.25 17.14 14.90
C PHE A 563 3.49 16.97 16.23
N HIS A 564 3.01 18.08 16.84
CA HIS A 564 2.14 18.07 18.02
C HIS A 564 0.82 17.32 17.80
N GLY A 565 0.17 17.48 16.66
CA GLY A 565 -1.07 16.75 16.33
C GLY A 565 -0.84 15.24 16.23
N LEU A 566 0.32 14.84 15.72
CA LEU A 566 0.71 13.44 15.63
C LEU A 566 0.99 12.84 17.02
N PHE A 567 1.66 13.58 17.89
CA PHE A 567 1.96 13.16 19.27
C PHE A 567 0.68 13.07 20.13
N VAL A 568 -0.21 14.06 20.00
CA VAL A 568 -1.52 14.06 20.69
C VAL A 568 -2.39 12.91 20.19
N SER A 569 -2.42 12.66 18.87
CA SER A 569 -3.16 11.55 18.28
C SER A 569 -2.64 10.20 18.76
N PHE A 570 -1.33 10.08 18.91
CA PHE A 570 -0.67 8.90 19.44
C PHE A 570 -0.99 8.66 20.92
N ALA A 571 -0.86 9.70 21.74
CA ALA A 571 -1.20 9.64 23.17
C ALA A 571 -2.68 9.29 23.39
N LEU A 572 -3.58 9.90 22.61
CA LEU A 572 -5.01 9.58 22.65
C LEU A 572 -5.30 8.14 22.19
N GLY A 573 -4.60 7.65 21.17
CA GLY A 573 -4.70 6.27 20.71
C GLY A 573 -4.27 5.26 21.78
N LEU A 574 -3.17 5.54 22.47
CA LEU A 574 -2.70 4.73 23.61
C LEU A 574 -3.68 4.77 24.79
N ALA A 575 -4.17 5.96 25.14
CA ALA A 575 -5.14 6.12 26.22
C ALA A 575 -6.45 5.37 25.89
N ALA A 576 -6.95 5.48 24.67
CA ALA A 576 -8.14 4.76 24.22
C ALA A 576 -7.92 3.23 24.25
N LEU A 577 -6.76 2.75 23.82
CA LEU A 577 -6.39 1.34 23.88
C LEU A 577 -6.29 0.84 25.32
N SER A 578 -5.67 1.63 26.21
CA SER A 578 -5.53 1.33 27.63
C SER A 578 -6.90 1.26 28.32
N LEU A 579 -7.76 2.25 28.08
CA LEU A 579 -9.14 2.26 28.64
C LEU A 579 -9.97 1.09 28.12
N TRP A 580 -9.81 0.73 26.86
CA TRP A 580 -10.51 -0.40 26.26
C TRP A 580 -10.04 -1.74 26.83
N LEU A 581 -8.72 -1.90 27.05
CA LEU A 581 -8.17 -3.10 27.70
C LEU A 581 -8.66 -3.23 29.16
N GLN A 582 -8.77 -2.11 29.89
CA GLN A 582 -9.34 -2.09 31.25
C GLN A 582 -10.85 -2.41 31.27
N TRP A 583 -11.59 -2.07 30.21
CA TRP A 583 -13.03 -2.35 30.13
C TRP A 583 -13.33 -3.82 29.78
N GLN A 584 -12.37 -4.53 29.21
CA GLN A 584 -12.47 -5.96 28.88
C GLN A 584 -11.94 -6.90 29.98
N SER A 585 -11.17 -6.37 30.97
CA SER A 585 -10.76 -7.09 32.17
C SER A 585 -11.87 -7.06 33.25
#